data_6e2de614db8f9421c110ca0a041938d9
#
_entry.id   6e2de614db8f9421c110ca0a041938d9
#
_cell.length_a   1.000
_cell.length_b   1.000
_cell.length_c   1.000
_cell.angle_alpha   90.00
_cell.angle_beta   90.00
_cell.angle_gamma   90.00
#
_symmetry.space_group_name_H-M   'P 1'
#
loop_
_entity.id
_entity.type
_entity.pdbx_description
1 polymer ?
#
loop_
_entity_poly.entity_id
_entity_poly.type
_entity_poly.pdbx_seq_one_letter_code
_entity_poly.pdbx_strand_id
1 'polypeptide(L)'
;GGTTWTDITPSLSNDWITFDITVSSHDENTLWISRNSMYGSYPNFNGEKVFKSTDGGNNWVNLTTNTLDDVFPTNIEHQRGSDGGVYLGTRTAVYYRNNSMPDWIIYDNNLPKPTTSVQLIPFYRKGQLFNGTNRSAYVVDLFEDTPPSAQISADKMEVNCMNDTVKFVCHSALRAANASWNCSFPGGFPSTSNDEDPIVIYNQPGSYDVTLTITDQFGSSTQTLNDFIIYSDTTSLITSTNNYQQNFESFNFPLHSWQTPPSSFSWQGIIVDTGSNCLPNKVTYVDHYHISRRGDEAYLISNKVKLGFGPSAENYLTYDYSYSGYSGAHSDGFRIDISNDCGHTWDSIYGASGADLATTSYQTSVWYPTCDSWKTDSINLTSLGYNNDTIMIRFVAINDYGNQFYLDNVNIEGQNIVFNNDLEKKQIELYPNPNRGSFEIVSQYEKLDFEIYNAIGEKVQEGNLINNNKIILQDKSQGLYIIFLKSKDGRSSKKFSVY
;
A
#
# COMPACT_ATOMS: atom_id res chain seq x y z
N GLY A 1 11.92 3.22 0.46
CA GLY A 1 13.34 3.33 0.87
C GLY A 1 14.26 3.35 -0.34
N GLY A 2 15.57 3.69 -0.12
CA GLY A 2 16.57 3.62 -1.19
C GLY A 2 16.75 4.90 -2.01
N THR A 3 16.28 6.02 -1.52
CA THR A 3 16.46 7.32 -2.18
C THR A 3 17.88 7.89 -2.03
N THR A 4 18.65 7.44 -1.03
CA THR A 4 20.01 7.86 -0.78
C THR A 4 20.87 6.66 -0.36
N TRP A 5 22.11 6.59 -0.86
CA TRP A 5 23.11 5.62 -0.46
C TRP A 5 24.24 6.35 0.27
N THR A 6 24.61 5.85 1.45
CA THR A 6 25.72 6.39 2.23
C THR A 6 26.88 5.39 2.19
N ASP A 7 28.06 5.86 1.88
CA ASP A 7 29.28 5.05 1.93
C ASP A 7 29.71 4.88 3.40
N ILE A 8 29.74 3.64 3.86
CA ILE A 8 30.17 3.24 5.20
C ILE A 8 31.50 2.47 5.20
N THR A 9 32.21 2.48 4.09
CA THR A 9 33.47 1.74 3.94
C THR A 9 34.52 2.24 4.96
N PRO A 10 35.24 1.36 5.64
CA PRO A 10 36.35 1.76 6.50
C PRO A 10 37.37 2.63 5.75
N SER A 11 37.89 3.68 6.39
CA SER A 11 38.97 4.51 5.84
C SER A 11 40.28 3.71 5.79
N LEU A 12 40.56 3.06 4.70
CA LEU A 12 41.68 2.12 4.55
C LEU A 12 42.47 2.39 3.26
N SER A 13 43.68 1.83 3.21
CA SER A 13 44.56 1.93 2.03
C SER A 13 43.86 1.49 0.75
N ASN A 14 44.05 2.23 -0.33
CA ASN A 14 43.44 2.07 -1.63
C ASN A 14 43.66 0.67 -2.23
N ASP A 15 42.67 0.22 -3.04
CA ASP A 15 42.66 -0.98 -3.91
C ASP A 15 41.97 -2.25 -3.35
N TRP A 16 41.20 -2.16 -2.30
CA TRP A 16 40.47 -3.31 -1.73
C TRP A 16 38.97 -3.23 -2.02
N ILE A 17 38.38 -4.36 -2.36
CA ILE A 17 36.95 -4.49 -2.54
C ILE A 17 36.37 -5.14 -1.31
N THR A 18 35.27 -4.58 -0.77
CA THR A 18 34.39 -5.29 0.16
C THR A 18 33.69 -6.39 -0.62
N PHE A 19 33.89 -7.64 -0.21
CA PHE A 19 33.30 -8.80 -0.87
C PHE A 19 31.94 -9.16 -0.30
N ASP A 20 31.79 -9.03 1.00
CA ASP A 20 30.56 -9.43 1.65
C ASP A 20 30.38 -8.68 2.98
N ILE A 21 29.13 -8.57 3.39
CA ILE A 21 28.69 -7.90 4.62
C ILE A 21 27.62 -8.73 5.30
N THR A 22 27.71 -8.88 6.62
CA THR A 22 26.66 -9.48 7.45
C THR A 22 26.34 -8.58 8.63
N VAL A 23 25.09 -8.58 9.09
CA VAL A 23 24.60 -7.75 10.19
C VAL A 23 24.15 -8.63 11.35
N SER A 24 24.37 -8.17 12.57
CA SER A 24 23.90 -8.86 13.76
C SER A 24 22.38 -8.95 13.78
N SER A 25 21.86 -10.10 14.17
CA SER A 25 20.43 -10.29 14.38
C SER A 25 19.88 -9.65 15.66
N HIS A 26 20.75 -9.17 16.56
CA HIS A 26 20.39 -8.61 17.85
C HIS A 26 20.63 -7.10 17.95
N ASP A 27 21.49 -6.57 17.10
CA ASP A 27 21.89 -5.16 17.10
C ASP A 27 22.16 -4.71 15.67
N GLU A 28 21.27 -3.93 15.12
CA GLU A 28 21.35 -3.40 13.75
C GLU A 28 22.60 -2.52 13.49
N ASN A 29 23.23 -2.01 14.54
CA ASN A 29 24.45 -1.22 14.44
C ASN A 29 25.71 -2.09 14.40
N THR A 30 25.62 -3.38 14.75
CA THR A 30 26.73 -4.30 14.71
C THR A 30 26.76 -5.05 13.36
N LEU A 31 27.84 -4.85 12.61
CA LEU A 31 28.04 -5.47 11.30
C LEU A 31 29.50 -5.87 11.09
N TRP A 32 29.70 -6.83 10.20
CA TRP A 32 31.02 -7.30 9.79
C TRP A 32 31.14 -7.23 8.28
N ILE A 33 32.33 -6.92 7.80
CA ILE A 33 32.68 -6.98 6.38
C ILE A 33 33.89 -7.86 6.17
N SER A 34 33.90 -8.56 5.04
CA SER A 34 35.09 -9.22 4.51
C SER A 34 35.61 -8.46 3.30
N ARG A 35 36.92 -8.37 3.17
CA ARG A 35 37.60 -7.65 2.09
C ARG A 35 38.62 -8.51 1.40
N ASN A 36 38.83 -8.25 0.11
CA ASN A 36 39.81 -8.94 -0.66
C ASN A 36 40.40 -8.00 -1.74
N SER A 37 41.62 -8.28 -2.24
CA SER A 37 42.18 -7.58 -3.38
C SER A 37 41.72 -8.17 -4.70
N MET A 38 41.34 -7.30 -5.63
CA MET A 38 40.87 -7.70 -6.97
C MET A 38 41.94 -8.40 -7.80
N TYR A 39 43.20 -8.13 -7.52
CA TYR A 39 44.32 -8.54 -8.37
C TYR A 39 45.16 -9.68 -7.82
N GLY A 40 44.87 -10.28 -6.71
CA GLY A 40 45.42 -11.57 -6.26
C GLY A 40 46.94 -11.68 -6.10
N SER A 41 47.70 -10.61 -6.17
CA SER A 41 49.14 -10.66 -6.41
C SER A 41 49.97 -9.64 -5.61
N TYR A 42 49.55 -9.30 -4.38
CA TYR A 42 50.38 -8.37 -3.59
C TYR A 42 50.92 -9.01 -2.32
N PRO A 43 52.25 -8.92 -2.10
CA PRO A 43 52.92 -9.54 -0.94
C PRO A 43 52.62 -8.91 0.42
N ASN A 44 51.83 -7.83 0.48
CA ASN A 44 51.45 -7.14 1.72
C ASN A 44 49.94 -7.29 2.07
N PHE A 45 49.37 -8.41 1.71
CA PHE A 45 47.94 -8.70 1.86
C PHE A 45 47.50 -9.04 3.30
N ASN A 46 48.37 -8.88 4.26
CA ASN A 46 48.23 -9.48 5.60
C ASN A 46 47.73 -8.50 6.61
N GLY A 47 46.83 -7.73 6.56
CA GLY A 47 46.46 -6.84 7.66
C GLY A 47 45.03 -6.28 7.69
N GLU A 48 44.24 -6.43 6.63
CA GLU A 48 42.98 -5.68 6.51
C GLU A 48 41.90 -6.48 5.82
N LYS A 49 41.59 -7.68 6.31
CA LYS A 49 40.69 -8.64 5.65
C LYS A 49 39.30 -8.69 6.23
N VAL A 50 39.16 -8.50 7.54
CA VAL A 50 37.88 -8.58 8.26
C VAL A 50 37.78 -7.43 9.23
N PHE A 51 36.66 -6.75 9.18
CA PHE A 51 36.36 -5.63 10.09
C PHE A 51 35.01 -5.81 10.74
N LYS A 52 34.85 -5.26 11.95
CA LYS A 52 33.62 -5.18 12.71
C LYS A 52 33.32 -3.73 13.04
N SER A 53 32.09 -3.31 12.85
CA SER A 53 31.53 -2.08 13.40
C SER A 53 30.49 -2.41 14.45
N THR A 54 30.30 -1.49 15.40
CA THR A 54 29.21 -1.54 16.42
C THR A 54 28.41 -0.24 16.45
N ASP A 55 28.57 0.60 15.43
CA ASP A 55 27.94 1.91 15.33
C ASP A 55 27.42 2.22 13.90
N GLY A 56 26.92 1.18 13.22
CA GLY A 56 26.32 1.30 11.89
C GLY A 56 27.32 1.61 10.79
N GLY A 57 28.61 1.28 10.99
CA GLY A 57 29.66 1.50 9.98
C GLY A 57 30.40 2.84 10.11
N ASN A 58 30.13 3.64 11.16
CA ASN A 58 30.84 4.91 11.38
C ASN A 58 32.29 4.66 11.85
N ASN A 59 32.51 3.64 12.68
CA ASN A 59 33.85 3.22 13.11
C ASN A 59 34.02 1.71 12.91
N TRP A 60 35.25 1.30 12.60
CA TRP A 60 35.58 -0.07 12.28
C TRP A 60 36.77 -0.56 13.10
N VAL A 61 36.62 -1.76 13.65
CA VAL A 61 37.70 -2.49 14.33
C VAL A 61 38.22 -3.58 13.39
N ASN A 62 39.53 -3.60 13.17
CA ASN A 62 40.16 -4.64 12.38
C ASN A 62 40.25 -5.95 13.19
N LEU A 63 39.67 -7.02 12.68
CA LEU A 63 39.69 -8.36 13.28
C LEU A 63 40.71 -9.29 12.59
N THR A 64 41.48 -8.80 11.65
CA THR A 64 42.51 -9.59 10.95
C THR A 64 43.66 -9.90 11.90
N THR A 65 44.07 -11.14 11.91
CA THR A 65 45.23 -11.64 12.69
C THR A 65 46.16 -12.41 11.76
N ASN A 66 47.32 -12.81 12.25
CA ASN A 66 48.28 -13.61 11.50
C ASN A 66 47.73 -14.98 11.06
N THR A 67 46.72 -15.48 11.73
CA THR A 67 45.98 -16.71 11.31
C THR A 67 45.35 -16.57 9.92
N LEU A 68 45.05 -15.34 9.53
CA LEU A 68 44.49 -15.04 8.20
C LEU A 68 45.57 -14.61 7.18
N ASP A 69 46.89 -14.75 7.52
CA ASP A 69 47.93 -14.48 6.56
C ASP A 69 47.79 -15.42 5.34
N ASP A 70 48.01 -14.89 4.13
CA ASP A 70 47.84 -15.59 2.86
C ASP A 70 46.43 -16.17 2.60
N VAL A 71 45.43 -15.79 3.41
CA VAL A 71 44.02 -16.18 3.26
C VAL A 71 43.30 -15.15 2.38
N PHE A 72 42.43 -15.64 1.49
CA PHE A 72 41.61 -14.83 0.59
C PHE A 72 40.13 -14.97 0.97
N PRO A 73 39.54 -14.02 1.71
CA PRO A 73 38.11 -14.01 2.01
C PRO A 73 37.25 -14.02 0.76
N THR A 74 36.11 -14.71 0.84
CA THR A 74 35.12 -14.77 -0.25
C THR A 74 33.70 -14.44 0.23
N ASN A 75 33.41 -14.74 1.50
CA ASN A 75 32.12 -14.40 2.12
C ASN A 75 32.28 -14.38 3.65
N ILE A 76 31.34 -13.74 4.34
CA ILE A 76 31.26 -13.69 5.79
C ILE A 76 29.81 -13.83 6.23
N GLU A 77 29.54 -14.66 7.25
CA GLU A 77 28.19 -14.91 7.74
C GLU A 77 28.14 -14.96 9.27
N HIS A 78 27.20 -14.22 9.85
CA HIS A 78 26.97 -14.18 11.30
C HIS A 78 26.10 -15.32 11.77
N GLN A 79 26.52 -16.02 12.84
CA GLN A 79 25.69 -17.01 13.51
C GLN A 79 24.76 -16.33 14.52
N ARG A 80 23.45 -16.34 14.24
CA ARG A 80 22.42 -15.76 15.14
C ARG A 80 22.45 -16.41 16.50
N GLY A 81 22.24 -15.61 17.54
CA GLY A 81 22.23 -16.08 18.93
C GLY A 81 23.60 -16.31 19.54
N SER A 82 24.71 -16.22 18.78
CA SER A 82 26.07 -16.28 19.28
C SER A 82 26.55 -14.95 19.84
N ASP A 83 27.57 -14.96 20.67
CA ASP A 83 28.26 -13.74 21.09
C ASP A 83 29.20 -13.22 20.01
N GLY A 84 28.60 -12.64 18.96
CA GLY A 84 29.29 -12.08 17.81
C GLY A 84 30.04 -13.12 16.95
N GLY A 85 29.57 -14.36 16.94
CA GLY A 85 30.15 -15.44 16.13
C GLY A 85 29.97 -15.21 14.63
N VAL A 86 31.05 -15.32 13.88
CA VAL A 86 31.08 -15.18 12.43
C VAL A 86 31.90 -16.28 11.77
N TYR A 87 31.36 -16.78 10.67
CA TYR A 87 32.09 -17.68 9.75
C TYR A 87 32.68 -16.84 8.63
N LEU A 88 33.93 -17.12 8.29
CA LEU A 88 34.64 -16.53 7.16
C LEU A 88 34.93 -17.61 6.13
N GLY A 89 34.23 -17.55 5.01
CA GLY A 89 34.56 -18.37 3.84
C GLY A 89 35.74 -17.79 3.07
N THR A 90 36.61 -18.67 2.61
CA THR A 90 37.83 -18.27 1.88
C THR A 90 38.05 -19.15 0.64
N ARG A 91 39.09 -18.86 -0.14
CA ARG A 91 39.47 -19.70 -1.27
C ARG A 91 39.95 -21.08 -0.91
N THR A 92 40.33 -21.34 0.34
CA THR A 92 40.95 -22.59 0.75
C THR A 92 40.34 -23.28 1.95
N ALA A 93 39.60 -22.54 2.82
CA ALA A 93 39.09 -23.03 4.08
C ALA A 93 37.88 -22.21 4.54
N VAL A 94 37.24 -22.64 5.62
CA VAL A 94 36.28 -21.85 6.42
C VAL A 94 36.93 -21.58 7.78
N TYR A 95 36.78 -20.38 8.28
CA TYR A 95 37.25 -19.97 9.61
C TYR A 95 36.05 -19.55 10.47
N TYR A 96 36.22 -19.60 11.80
CA TYR A 96 35.23 -19.12 12.76
C TYR A 96 35.89 -18.26 13.82
N ARG A 97 35.18 -17.23 14.30
CA ARG A 97 35.57 -16.40 15.43
C ARG A 97 34.34 -15.82 16.12
N ASN A 98 34.36 -15.68 17.45
CA ASN A 98 33.41 -14.92 18.24
C ASN A 98 34.10 -13.87 19.12
N ASN A 99 33.34 -13.11 19.94
CA ASN A 99 33.89 -12.06 20.78
C ASN A 99 34.78 -12.59 21.94
N SER A 100 34.60 -13.82 22.36
CA SER A 100 35.38 -14.44 23.41
C SER A 100 36.72 -15.01 22.94
N MET A 101 36.89 -15.15 21.63
CA MET A 101 38.08 -15.75 21.02
C MET A 101 39.14 -14.69 20.72
N PRO A 102 40.42 -14.95 21.13
CA PRO A 102 41.51 -14.02 20.82
C PRO A 102 41.87 -14.04 19.33
N ASP A 103 41.60 -15.14 18.63
CA ASP A 103 41.98 -15.35 17.23
C ASP A 103 40.96 -16.19 16.46
N TRP A 104 41.12 -16.24 15.17
CA TRP A 104 40.37 -17.10 14.25
C TRP A 104 40.81 -18.55 14.40
N ILE A 105 39.84 -19.47 14.28
CA ILE A 105 40.11 -20.90 14.19
C ILE A 105 39.69 -21.44 12.83
N ILE A 106 40.39 -22.44 12.36
CA ILE A 106 39.99 -23.17 11.13
C ILE A 106 38.78 -24.04 11.46
N TYR A 107 37.73 -23.89 10.67
CA TYR A 107 36.48 -24.63 10.81
C TYR A 107 36.12 -25.37 9.48
N ASP A 108 37.04 -26.19 9.02
CA ASP A 108 36.93 -26.88 7.72
C ASP A 108 37.14 -28.40 7.79
N ASN A 109 36.91 -29.01 8.95
CA ASN A 109 37.08 -30.46 9.16
C ASN A 109 36.38 -31.26 8.08
N ASN A 110 37.11 -32.18 7.43
CA ASN A 110 36.68 -33.02 6.32
C ASN A 110 36.27 -32.27 5.04
N LEU A 111 36.49 -30.96 4.93
CA LEU A 111 36.31 -30.25 3.68
C LEU A 111 37.47 -30.60 2.72
N PRO A 112 37.22 -31.06 1.49
CA PRO A 112 38.28 -31.34 0.51
C PRO A 112 39.11 -30.07 0.27
N LYS A 113 40.44 -30.23 0.19
CA LYS A 113 41.37 -29.10 0.00
C LYS A 113 42.06 -29.16 -1.36
N PRO A 114 42.27 -28.02 -2.05
CA PRO A 114 41.69 -26.69 -1.74
C PRO A 114 40.20 -26.63 -2.17
N THR A 115 39.38 -25.97 -1.40
CA THR A 115 37.97 -25.73 -1.72
C THR A 115 37.63 -24.27 -1.45
N THR A 116 37.17 -23.57 -2.49
CA THR A 116 36.74 -22.19 -2.37
C THR A 116 35.30 -22.16 -1.86
N SER A 117 35.08 -21.57 -0.70
CA SER A 117 33.74 -21.25 -0.20
C SER A 117 33.15 -20.12 -1.04
N VAL A 118 31.95 -20.32 -1.58
CA VAL A 118 31.22 -19.32 -2.37
C VAL A 118 30.15 -18.65 -1.54
N GLN A 119 29.45 -19.46 -0.70
CA GLN A 119 28.40 -18.99 0.16
C GLN A 119 28.27 -19.87 1.39
N LEU A 120 28.12 -19.25 2.56
CA LEU A 120 27.84 -19.91 3.84
C LEU A 120 26.41 -19.58 4.26
N ILE A 121 25.65 -20.61 4.68
CA ILE A 121 24.26 -20.45 5.11
C ILE A 121 24.03 -21.25 6.39
N PRO A 122 23.86 -20.60 7.54
CA PRO A 122 23.43 -21.27 8.76
C PRO A 122 21.98 -21.76 8.65
N PHE A 123 21.77 -23.06 8.78
CA PHE A 123 20.45 -23.68 8.79
C PHE A 123 20.07 -24.09 10.21
N TYR A 124 19.48 -23.14 10.93
CA TYR A 124 19.25 -23.23 12.38
C TYR A 124 18.35 -24.40 12.77
N ARG A 125 17.31 -24.73 12.01
CA ARG A 125 16.37 -25.80 12.33
C ARG A 125 17.03 -27.16 12.51
N LYS A 126 18.13 -27.43 11.79
CA LYS A 126 18.95 -28.64 11.96
C LYS A 126 20.27 -28.39 12.70
N GLY A 127 20.60 -27.14 12.97
CA GLY A 127 21.87 -26.78 13.60
C GLY A 127 23.08 -26.99 12.69
N GLN A 128 22.94 -26.72 11.43
CA GLN A 128 23.94 -27.02 10.40
C GLN A 128 24.37 -25.76 9.67
N LEU A 129 25.64 -25.71 9.29
CA LEU A 129 26.18 -24.74 8.35
C LEU A 129 26.31 -25.39 6.99
N PHE A 130 25.64 -24.84 6.00
CA PHE A 130 25.80 -25.22 4.59
C PHE A 130 26.88 -24.36 3.95
N ASN A 131 27.75 -24.97 3.17
CA ASN A 131 28.79 -24.31 2.41
C ASN A 131 28.66 -24.65 0.94
N GLY A 132 28.17 -23.70 0.14
CA GLY A 132 28.24 -23.76 -1.32
C GLY A 132 29.68 -23.48 -1.77
N THR A 133 30.25 -24.36 -2.55
CA THR A 133 31.66 -24.26 -2.95
C THR A 133 31.82 -24.39 -4.46
N ASN A 134 33.05 -24.10 -4.95
CA ASN A 134 33.40 -24.28 -6.37
C ASN A 134 33.42 -25.76 -6.81
N ARG A 135 33.24 -26.71 -5.91
CA ARG A 135 33.23 -28.16 -6.23
C ARG A 135 31.91 -28.83 -5.98
N SER A 136 31.24 -28.51 -4.86
CA SER A 136 29.99 -29.12 -4.42
C SER A 136 29.42 -28.33 -3.25
N ALA A 137 28.26 -28.75 -2.72
CA ALA A 137 27.72 -28.29 -1.46
C ALA A 137 28.13 -29.23 -0.32
N TYR A 138 28.59 -28.67 0.79
CA TYR A 138 28.99 -29.38 1.98
C TYR A 138 28.17 -28.92 3.18
N VAL A 139 28.11 -29.73 4.21
CA VAL A 139 27.39 -29.44 5.44
C VAL A 139 28.24 -29.88 6.64
N VAL A 140 28.20 -29.06 7.69
CA VAL A 140 28.80 -29.35 9.01
C VAL A 140 27.84 -28.80 10.08
N ASP A 141 27.98 -29.25 11.33
CA ASP A 141 27.19 -28.67 12.43
C ASP A 141 27.59 -27.21 12.65
N LEU A 142 26.70 -26.38 13.21
CA LEU A 142 27.06 -25.01 13.63
C LEU A 142 28.11 -25.09 14.75
N PHE A 143 29.00 -24.09 14.80
CA PHE A 143 30.07 -24.08 15.79
C PHE A 143 29.56 -23.94 17.23
N GLU A 144 28.50 -23.13 17.40
CA GLU A 144 27.87 -22.93 18.70
C GLU A 144 26.43 -23.45 18.72
N ASP A 145 26.07 -24.09 19.84
CA ASP A 145 24.68 -24.28 20.20
C ASP A 145 24.17 -23.01 20.86
N THR A 146 23.36 -22.27 20.15
CA THR A 146 22.88 -20.97 20.60
C THR A 146 21.41 -21.04 20.99
N PRO A 147 20.96 -20.21 21.95
CA PRO A 147 19.56 -20.04 22.23
C PRO A 147 18.81 -19.60 20.95
N PRO A 148 17.50 -19.87 20.86
CA PRO A 148 16.73 -19.41 19.73
C PRO A 148 16.70 -17.89 19.64
N SER A 149 16.41 -17.35 18.46
CA SER A 149 16.26 -15.90 18.20
C SER A 149 14.91 -15.66 17.58
N ALA A 150 13.99 -15.04 18.33
CA ALA A 150 12.64 -14.75 17.89
C ALA A 150 12.62 -13.66 16.81
N GLN A 151 11.91 -13.92 15.73
CA GLN A 151 11.65 -12.94 14.68
C GLN A 151 10.33 -13.25 14.01
N ILE A 152 9.42 -12.26 14.01
CA ILE A 152 8.10 -12.34 13.38
C ILE A 152 7.88 -11.16 12.44
N SER A 153 7.17 -11.40 11.36
CA SER A 153 6.68 -10.37 10.44
C SER A 153 5.18 -10.57 10.17
N ALA A 154 4.55 -9.63 9.51
CA ALA A 154 3.18 -9.72 9.05
C ALA A 154 3.10 -9.39 7.56
N ASP A 155 2.06 -9.90 6.88
CA ASP A 155 1.76 -9.58 5.48
C ASP A 155 1.28 -8.14 5.31
N LYS A 156 0.72 -7.54 6.36
CA LYS A 156 0.32 -6.14 6.45
C LYS A 156 0.42 -5.63 7.89
N MET A 157 0.73 -4.37 8.06
CA MET A 157 0.76 -3.69 9.36
C MET A 157 -0.44 -2.75 9.55
N GLU A 158 -1.13 -2.40 8.48
CA GLU A 158 -2.32 -1.56 8.52
C GLU A 158 -3.56 -2.38 8.17
N VAL A 159 -4.56 -2.30 9.04
CA VAL A 159 -5.88 -2.91 8.88
C VAL A 159 -6.90 -1.79 8.81
N ASN A 160 -7.68 -1.76 7.75
CA ASN A 160 -8.66 -0.71 7.50
C ASN A 160 -10.11 -1.22 7.55
N CYS A 161 -10.31 -2.52 7.71
CA CYS A 161 -11.61 -3.16 7.58
C CYS A 161 -11.89 -4.15 8.70
N MET A 162 -13.14 -4.18 9.14
CA MET A 162 -13.61 -5.20 10.08
C MET A 162 -13.50 -6.61 9.48
N ASN A 163 -13.06 -7.57 10.27
CA ASN A 163 -12.83 -8.97 9.88
C ASN A 163 -11.70 -9.19 8.86
N ASP A 164 -10.90 -8.18 8.55
CA ASP A 164 -9.71 -8.38 7.74
C ASP A 164 -8.65 -9.18 8.51
N THR A 165 -7.98 -10.09 7.83
CA THR A 165 -7.01 -11.00 8.43
C THR A 165 -5.59 -10.50 8.24
N VAL A 166 -4.79 -10.56 9.31
CA VAL A 166 -3.34 -10.38 9.29
C VAL A 166 -2.68 -11.75 9.38
N LYS A 167 -1.83 -12.08 8.42
CA LYS A 167 -1.06 -13.32 8.40
C LYS A 167 0.33 -13.04 8.93
N PHE A 168 0.68 -13.68 10.02
CA PHE A 168 2.02 -13.58 10.58
C PHE A 168 2.90 -14.70 10.06
N VAL A 169 4.20 -14.41 9.90
CA VAL A 169 5.20 -15.38 9.45
C VAL A 169 6.38 -15.35 10.43
N CYS A 170 6.73 -16.53 10.92
CA CYS A 170 7.85 -16.71 11.83
C CYS A 170 9.15 -16.93 11.06
N HIS A 171 10.10 -16.01 11.22
CA HIS A 171 11.45 -16.08 10.65
C HIS A 171 12.51 -16.43 11.69
N SER A 172 12.08 -16.98 12.81
CA SER A 172 12.94 -17.25 13.96
C SER A 172 14.03 -18.27 13.69
N ALA A 173 15.22 -18.03 14.22
CA ALA A 173 16.28 -19.02 14.28
C ALA A 173 16.06 -19.91 15.52
N LEU A 174 15.85 -21.19 15.33
CA LEU A 174 15.58 -22.16 16.41
C LEU A 174 15.91 -23.60 15.95
N ARG A 175 16.10 -24.51 16.91
CA ARG A 175 16.16 -25.95 16.65
C ARG A 175 14.74 -26.51 16.52
N ALA A 176 14.45 -27.24 15.45
CA ALA A 176 13.11 -27.78 15.24
C ALA A 176 12.69 -28.84 16.27
N ALA A 177 13.65 -29.57 16.83
CA ALA A 177 13.39 -30.56 17.88
C ALA A 177 12.94 -29.88 19.17
N ASN A 178 11.75 -30.24 19.65
CA ASN A 178 11.13 -29.70 20.87
C ASN A 178 10.86 -28.17 20.81
N ALA A 179 10.72 -27.60 19.61
CA ALA A 179 10.37 -26.20 19.47
C ALA A 179 8.92 -25.95 19.87
N SER A 180 8.67 -24.80 20.47
CA SER A 180 7.34 -24.30 20.75
C SER A 180 7.26 -22.79 20.49
N TRP A 181 6.07 -22.36 20.07
CA TRP A 181 5.73 -20.97 19.78
C TRP A 181 4.66 -20.51 20.76
N ASN A 182 4.75 -19.29 21.21
CA ASN A 182 3.71 -18.62 21.98
C ASN A 182 3.61 -17.19 21.46
N CYS A 183 2.57 -16.94 20.66
CA CYS A 183 2.28 -15.63 20.12
C CYS A 183 1.20 -14.95 20.96
N SER A 184 1.35 -13.65 21.20
CA SER A 184 0.37 -12.80 21.89
C SER A 184 -0.01 -11.65 20.98
N PHE A 185 -1.33 -11.46 20.81
CA PHE A 185 -1.96 -10.46 19.94
C PHE A 185 -3.03 -9.69 20.72
N PRO A 186 -2.67 -8.78 21.64
CA PRO A 186 -3.64 -7.99 22.37
C PRO A 186 -4.62 -7.30 21.41
N GLY A 187 -5.93 -7.41 21.68
CA GLY A 187 -6.97 -6.86 20.80
C GLY A 187 -7.26 -7.65 19.53
N GLY A 188 -6.46 -8.66 19.21
CA GLY A 188 -6.69 -9.57 18.09
C GLY A 188 -7.56 -10.78 18.45
N PHE A 189 -8.07 -11.45 17.43
CA PHE A 189 -8.78 -12.74 17.57
C PHE A 189 -8.19 -13.75 16.58
N PRO A 190 -7.60 -14.88 17.06
CA PRO A 190 -7.35 -15.18 18.48
C PRO A 190 -6.35 -14.20 19.11
N SER A 191 -6.46 -13.96 20.43
CA SER A 191 -5.55 -13.09 21.17
C SER A 191 -4.21 -13.76 21.50
N THR A 192 -4.11 -15.07 21.34
CA THR A 192 -2.89 -15.87 21.48
C THR A 192 -2.91 -17.04 20.50
N SER A 193 -1.75 -17.49 20.03
CA SER A 193 -1.60 -18.71 19.23
C SER A 193 -0.30 -19.45 19.55
N ASN A 194 -0.33 -20.76 19.40
CA ASN A 194 0.88 -21.61 19.43
C ASN A 194 1.29 -22.08 18.02
N ASP A 195 0.62 -21.60 17.00
CA ASP A 195 0.99 -21.89 15.61
C ASP A 195 2.26 -21.11 15.24
N GLU A 196 3.05 -21.66 14.35
CA GLU A 196 4.24 -21.00 13.82
C GLU A 196 3.87 -19.76 13.00
N ASP A 197 2.87 -19.87 12.14
CA ASP A 197 2.39 -18.81 11.24
C ASP A 197 0.90 -18.54 11.49
N PRO A 198 0.55 -17.79 12.56
CA PRO A 198 -0.84 -17.58 12.94
C PRO A 198 -1.52 -16.53 12.04
N ILE A 199 -2.86 -16.67 11.97
CA ILE A 199 -3.74 -15.69 11.31
C ILE A 199 -4.61 -15.04 12.38
N VAL A 200 -4.64 -13.70 12.40
CA VAL A 200 -5.31 -12.91 13.43
C VAL A 200 -6.21 -11.85 12.79
N ILE A 201 -7.37 -11.61 13.38
CA ILE A 201 -8.33 -10.57 13.00
C ILE A 201 -8.32 -9.49 14.07
N TYR A 202 -8.28 -8.21 13.67
CA TYR A 202 -8.45 -7.05 14.57
C TYR A 202 -9.77 -6.35 14.22
N ASN A 203 -10.68 -6.23 15.22
CA ASN A 203 -12.05 -5.73 15.01
C ASN A 203 -12.34 -4.38 15.69
N GLN A 204 -11.37 -3.79 16.36
CA GLN A 204 -11.52 -2.49 17.02
C GLN A 204 -10.41 -1.56 16.54
N PRO A 205 -10.69 -0.29 16.26
CA PRO A 205 -9.66 0.70 15.97
C PRO A 205 -8.66 0.82 17.13
N GLY A 206 -7.38 0.88 16.80
CA GLY A 206 -6.33 0.99 17.79
C GLY A 206 -4.95 0.63 17.22
N SER A 207 -3.95 0.75 18.08
CA SER A 207 -2.59 0.31 17.84
C SER A 207 -2.28 -0.89 18.71
N TYR A 208 -1.70 -1.94 18.17
CA TYR A 208 -1.57 -3.23 18.82
C TYR A 208 -0.14 -3.75 18.77
N ASP A 209 0.33 -4.16 19.94
CA ASP A 209 1.62 -4.84 20.06
C ASP A 209 1.49 -6.29 19.59
N VAL A 210 2.61 -6.82 19.13
CA VAL A 210 2.74 -8.24 18.79
C VAL A 210 3.94 -8.81 19.54
N THR A 211 3.73 -9.89 20.28
CA THR A 211 4.80 -10.57 20.99
C THR A 211 4.89 -12.02 20.53
N LEU A 212 6.08 -12.45 20.15
CA LEU A 212 6.44 -13.84 19.89
C LEU A 212 7.45 -14.31 20.91
N THR A 213 7.13 -15.40 21.62
CA THR A 213 8.09 -16.15 22.41
C THR A 213 8.29 -17.52 21.78
N ILE A 214 9.52 -17.86 21.47
CA ILE A 214 9.91 -19.19 21.01
C ILE A 214 10.81 -19.85 22.04
N THR A 215 10.68 -21.17 22.15
CA THR A 215 11.49 -22.00 23.05
C THR A 215 11.95 -23.24 22.32
N ASP A 216 13.20 -23.62 22.51
CA ASP A 216 13.76 -24.91 22.09
C ASP A 216 14.63 -25.51 23.18
N GLN A 217 15.39 -26.57 22.90
CA GLN A 217 16.23 -27.26 23.87
C GLN A 217 17.40 -26.39 24.42
N PHE A 218 17.74 -25.28 23.76
CA PHE A 218 18.85 -24.38 24.17
C PHE A 218 18.36 -23.13 24.88
N GLY A 219 17.06 -22.92 25.03
CA GLY A 219 16.49 -21.81 25.78
C GLY A 219 15.25 -21.20 25.15
N SER A 220 15.01 -19.95 25.50
CA SER A 220 13.87 -19.16 25.01
C SER A 220 14.31 -17.80 24.51
N SER A 221 13.57 -17.25 23.54
CA SER A 221 13.72 -15.89 23.05
C SER A 221 12.37 -15.24 22.86
N THR A 222 12.28 -13.95 23.16
CA THR A 222 11.07 -13.16 22.99
C THR A 222 11.34 -11.92 22.16
N GLN A 223 10.49 -11.66 21.18
CA GLN A 223 10.44 -10.40 20.45
C GLN A 223 9.09 -9.74 20.70
N THR A 224 9.11 -8.47 21.07
CA THR A 224 7.92 -7.62 21.15
C THR A 224 8.06 -6.48 20.16
N LEU A 225 7.07 -6.34 19.30
CA LEU A 225 6.94 -5.25 18.32
C LEU A 225 5.82 -4.35 18.83
N ASN A 226 6.17 -3.15 19.28
CA ASN A 226 5.19 -2.19 19.82
C ASN A 226 4.49 -1.47 18.65
N ASP A 227 3.19 -1.21 18.81
CA ASP A 227 2.37 -0.53 17.82
C ASP A 227 2.49 -1.13 16.41
N PHE A 228 2.67 -2.44 16.32
CA PHE A 228 3.01 -3.14 15.09
C PHE A 228 1.85 -3.27 14.13
N ILE A 229 0.64 -3.50 14.66
CA ILE A 229 -0.58 -3.52 13.86
C ILE A 229 -1.41 -2.29 14.20
N ILE A 230 -1.72 -1.51 13.18
CA ILE A 230 -2.59 -0.33 13.31
C ILE A 230 -3.91 -0.62 12.61
N TYR A 231 -4.99 -0.67 13.38
CA TYR A 231 -6.33 -0.69 12.81
C TYR A 231 -6.93 0.71 12.86
N SER A 232 -7.14 1.31 11.71
CA SER A 232 -7.81 2.59 11.58
C SER A 232 -9.11 2.43 10.79
N ASP A 233 -10.23 2.71 11.43
CA ASP A 233 -11.52 2.79 10.72
C ASP A 233 -11.74 4.21 10.20
N THR A 234 -10.84 4.69 9.33
CA THR A 234 -10.97 5.98 8.68
C THR A 234 -11.89 5.85 7.47
N THR A 235 -13.16 6.17 7.68
CA THR A 235 -14.14 6.27 6.61
C THR A 235 -14.40 7.74 6.30
N SER A 236 -14.13 8.18 5.07
CA SER A 236 -14.52 9.51 4.62
C SER A 236 -16.03 9.53 4.36
N LEU A 237 -16.73 10.45 5.04
CA LEU A 237 -18.18 10.61 4.86
C LEU A 237 -18.48 11.64 3.79
N ILE A 238 -19.21 11.24 2.76
CA ILE A 238 -19.73 12.15 1.73
C ILE A 238 -21.03 12.74 2.24
N THR A 239 -21.11 14.07 2.25
CA THR A 239 -22.33 14.82 2.58
C THR A 239 -22.59 15.83 1.47
N SER A 240 -23.73 16.51 1.52
CA SER A 240 -24.05 17.60 0.58
C SER A 240 -23.06 18.78 0.59
N THR A 241 -22.22 18.85 1.61
CA THR A 241 -21.25 19.92 1.81
C THR A 241 -19.80 19.44 1.90
N ASN A 242 -19.59 18.11 1.85
CA ASN A 242 -18.28 17.50 1.97
C ASN A 242 -18.12 16.38 0.93
N ASN A 243 -17.38 16.63 -0.12
CA ASN A 243 -17.01 15.67 -1.14
C ASN A 243 -15.69 15.00 -0.75
N TYR A 244 -15.49 13.77 -1.21
CA TYR A 244 -14.19 13.15 -1.18
C TYR A 244 -13.34 13.69 -2.33
N GLN A 245 -12.16 14.20 -2.04
CA GLN A 245 -11.27 14.77 -3.03
C GLN A 245 -9.84 14.28 -2.83
N GLN A 246 -9.19 13.88 -3.90
CA GLN A 246 -7.80 13.51 -3.95
C GLN A 246 -7.13 14.14 -5.18
N ASN A 247 -6.28 15.11 -4.94
CA ASN A 247 -5.54 15.87 -5.97
C ASN A 247 -4.04 15.55 -6.02
N PHE A 248 -3.59 14.56 -5.27
CA PHE A 248 -2.21 14.08 -5.22
C PHE A 248 -1.11 15.13 -4.93
N GLU A 249 -1.46 16.33 -4.49
CA GLU A 249 -0.50 17.43 -4.23
C GLU A 249 0.40 17.18 -3.01
N SER A 250 0.09 16.21 -2.16
CA SER A 250 0.90 15.89 -0.99
C SER A 250 2.30 15.43 -1.37
N PHE A 251 3.32 15.81 -0.58
CA PHE A 251 4.70 15.42 -0.80
C PHE A 251 4.95 13.92 -0.61
N ASN A 252 4.11 13.23 0.16
CA ASN A 252 4.24 11.80 0.43
C ASN A 252 3.31 11.01 -0.49
N PHE A 253 3.88 10.11 -1.29
CA PHE A 253 3.14 9.16 -2.10
C PHE A 253 3.61 7.73 -1.78
N PRO A 254 2.71 6.75 -1.57
CA PRO A 254 1.27 6.92 -1.47
C PRO A 254 0.87 7.74 -0.24
N LEU A 255 -0.27 8.42 -0.30
CA LEU A 255 -0.82 9.15 0.83
C LEU A 255 -1.24 8.17 1.92
N HIS A 256 -1.24 8.59 3.18
CA HIS A 256 -1.56 7.73 4.34
C HIS A 256 -2.86 6.92 4.22
N SER A 257 -3.78 7.33 3.35
CA SER A 257 -5.08 6.68 3.16
C SER A 257 -5.19 5.87 1.86
N TRP A 258 -4.16 5.89 1.00
CA TRP A 258 -4.13 5.15 -0.26
C TRP A 258 -3.08 4.05 -0.22
N GLN A 259 -3.38 2.92 -0.86
CA GLN A 259 -2.50 1.76 -0.89
C GLN A 259 -2.02 1.49 -2.31
N THR A 260 -0.74 1.16 -2.44
CA THR A 260 -0.12 0.66 -3.67
C THR A 260 0.51 -0.69 -3.38
N PRO A 261 -0.25 -1.80 -3.49
CA PRO A 261 0.30 -3.13 -3.26
C PRO A 261 1.53 -3.39 -4.12
N PRO A 262 2.53 -4.12 -3.60
CA PRO A 262 3.73 -4.46 -4.36
C PRO A 262 3.40 -5.19 -5.66
N SER A 263 3.95 -4.73 -6.77
CA SER A 263 3.86 -5.39 -8.07
C SER A 263 5.15 -5.14 -8.87
N SER A 264 5.24 -5.68 -10.09
CA SER A 264 6.40 -5.50 -10.97
C SER A 264 6.64 -4.04 -11.38
N PHE A 265 5.60 -3.22 -11.32
CA PHE A 265 5.61 -1.76 -11.47
C PHE A 265 4.53 -1.18 -10.55
N SER A 266 4.55 0.13 -10.30
CA SER A 266 3.65 0.72 -9.33
C SER A 266 3.25 2.15 -9.72
N TRP A 267 2.13 2.58 -9.16
CA TRP A 267 1.73 3.98 -9.18
C TRP A 267 2.75 4.82 -8.39
N GLN A 268 3.08 5.99 -8.90
CA GLN A 268 4.07 6.91 -8.33
C GLN A 268 3.56 8.35 -8.42
N GLY A 269 4.07 9.21 -7.54
CA GLY A 269 3.84 10.65 -7.64
C GLY A 269 4.91 11.32 -8.50
N ILE A 270 4.50 12.22 -9.40
CA ILE A 270 5.40 13.01 -10.23
C ILE A 270 4.91 14.45 -10.34
N ILE A 271 5.84 15.40 -10.50
CA ILE A 271 5.50 16.78 -10.87
C ILE A 271 5.56 16.87 -12.39
N VAL A 272 4.46 17.32 -12.99
CA VAL A 272 4.36 17.61 -14.42
C VAL A 272 4.33 19.11 -14.67
N ASP A 273 4.89 19.57 -15.79
CA ASP A 273 4.88 20.98 -16.16
C ASP A 273 3.47 21.48 -16.51
N THR A 274 2.57 20.55 -16.87
CA THR A 274 1.20 20.86 -17.30
C THR A 274 0.23 19.82 -16.74
N GLY A 275 -0.41 20.16 -15.63
CA GLY A 275 -1.52 19.40 -15.05
C GLY A 275 -2.85 19.63 -15.77
N SER A 276 -3.94 19.09 -15.25
CA SER A 276 -5.30 19.24 -15.83
C SER A 276 -5.79 20.70 -15.82
N ASN A 277 -5.26 21.54 -14.94
CA ASN A 277 -5.51 22.99 -14.87
C ASN A 277 -4.59 23.83 -15.77
N CYS A 278 -3.79 23.21 -16.62
CA CYS A 278 -2.78 23.84 -17.49
C CYS A 278 -1.62 24.54 -16.72
N LEU A 279 -1.43 24.24 -15.47
CA LEU A 279 -0.33 24.74 -14.64
C LEU A 279 0.54 23.60 -14.15
N PRO A 280 1.80 23.85 -13.74
CA PRO A 280 2.61 22.83 -13.08
C PRO A 280 1.87 22.24 -11.87
N ASN A 281 1.81 20.93 -11.81
CA ASN A 281 1.00 20.21 -10.83
C ASN A 281 1.68 18.88 -10.43
N LYS A 282 1.38 18.38 -9.23
CA LYS A 282 1.76 17.04 -8.83
C LYS A 282 0.61 16.09 -9.10
N VAL A 283 0.89 15.01 -9.79
CA VAL A 283 -0.09 14.00 -10.22
C VAL A 283 0.43 12.60 -9.86
N THR A 284 -0.45 11.61 -9.90
CA THR A 284 0.00 10.22 -9.89
C THR A 284 0.11 9.68 -11.31
N TYR A 285 1.07 8.78 -11.51
CA TYR A 285 1.30 8.20 -12.84
C TYR A 285 1.80 6.76 -12.75
N VAL A 286 1.72 6.08 -13.89
CA VAL A 286 2.30 4.76 -14.10
C VAL A 286 3.21 4.82 -15.32
N ASP A 287 4.40 4.25 -15.19
CA ASP A 287 5.38 4.18 -16.25
C ASP A 287 5.28 2.86 -17.02
N HIS A 288 4.46 2.83 -18.06
CA HIS A 288 4.38 1.67 -18.97
C HIS A 288 5.54 1.62 -19.98
N TYR A 289 6.18 2.76 -20.25
CA TYR A 289 7.22 2.88 -21.28
C TYR A 289 8.48 2.06 -20.98
N HIS A 290 8.87 1.98 -19.71
CA HIS A 290 10.08 1.26 -19.29
C HIS A 290 9.81 -0.17 -18.81
N ILE A 291 8.55 -0.62 -18.80
CA ILE A 291 8.15 -1.93 -18.30
C ILE A 291 7.89 -2.89 -19.45
N SER A 292 8.72 -3.93 -19.57
CA SER A 292 8.63 -4.90 -20.67
C SER A 292 7.63 -6.05 -20.43
N ARG A 293 7.17 -6.26 -19.21
CA ARG A 293 6.25 -7.35 -18.86
C ARG A 293 4.82 -6.98 -19.20
N ARG A 294 4.29 -7.58 -20.25
CA ARG A 294 2.92 -7.36 -20.70
C ARG A 294 1.92 -8.13 -19.84
N GLY A 295 0.77 -7.50 -19.57
CA GLY A 295 -0.31 -8.07 -18.78
C GLY A 295 -0.14 -7.93 -17.26
N ASP A 296 0.98 -7.39 -16.78
CA ASP A 296 1.14 -7.08 -15.37
C ASP A 296 0.20 -5.94 -14.97
N GLU A 297 -0.32 -6.00 -13.74
CA GLU A 297 -1.25 -5.01 -13.19
C GLU A 297 -0.62 -4.25 -12.02
N ALA A 298 -0.86 -2.95 -11.96
CA ALA A 298 -0.52 -2.08 -10.83
C ALA A 298 -1.79 -1.48 -10.22
N TYR A 299 -1.87 -1.51 -8.90
CA TYR A 299 -3.06 -1.10 -8.16
C TYR A 299 -2.83 0.17 -7.37
N LEU A 300 -3.81 1.08 -7.42
CA LEU A 300 -3.93 2.25 -6.56
C LEU A 300 -5.30 2.18 -5.88
N ILE A 301 -5.33 1.93 -4.58
CA ILE A 301 -6.54 1.63 -3.81
C ILE A 301 -6.84 2.77 -2.86
N SER A 302 -8.06 3.31 -2.92
CA SER A 302 -8.52 4.38 -2.04
C SER A 302 -8.76 3.88 -0.61
N ASN A 303 -8.80 4.81 0.35
CA ASN A 303 -9.44 4.56 1.63
C ASN A 303 -10.95 4.33 1.45
N LYS A 304 -11.61 3.93 2.53
CA LYS A 304 -13.06 3.76 2.57
C LYS A 304 -13.77 5.11 2.42
N VAL A 305 -14.78 5.14 1.59
CA VAL A 305 -15.64 6.30 1.38
C VAL A 305 -17.09 5.88 1.61
N LYS A 306 -17.76 6.52 2.58
CA LYS A 306 -19.19 6.35 2.79
C LYS A 306 -19.95 7.23 1.83
N LEU A 307 -20.66 6.63 0.90
CA LEU A 307 -21.47 7.34 -0.09
C LEU A 307 -22.62 8.11 0.55
N GLY A 308 -22.98 9.22 -0.08
CA GLY A 308 -24.07 10.08 0.35
C GLY A 308 -25.41 9.35 0.40
N PHE A 309 -26.25 9.73 1.36
CA PHE A 309 -27.55 9.15 1.66
C PHE A 309 -28.67 10.14 1.35
N GLY A 310 -29.72 9.64 0.73
CA GLY A 310 -30.97 10.37 0.50
C GLY A 310 -31.71 9.89 -0.74
N PRO A 311 -33.02 10.08 -0.85
CA PRO A 311 -33.83 9.61 -1.96
C PRO A 311 -33.51 10.28 -3.31
N SER A 312 -32.69 11.33 -3.26
CA SER A 312 -32.21 12.08 -4.45
C SER A 312 -30.69 12.23 -4.48
N ALA A 313 -29.96 11.47 -3.68
CA ALA A 313 -28.50 11.52 -3.71
C ALA A 313 -27.99 10.70 -4.88
N GLU A 314 -27.38 11.35 -5.85
CA GLU A 314 -26.59 10.68 -6.88
C GLU A 314 -25.12 10.86 -6.52
N ASN A 315 -24.38 9.74 -6.47
CA ASN A 315 -22.95 9.74 -6.20
C ASN A 315 -22.20 9.53 -7.53
N TYR A 316 -21.27 10.43 -7.80
CA TYR A 316 -20.43 10.37 -8.99
C TYR A 316 -18.97 10.24 -8.59
N LEU A 317 -18.29 9.31 -9.23
CA LEU A 317 -16.83 9.29 -9.26
C LEU A 317 -16.40 10.12 -10.49
N THR A 318 -15.60 11.16 -10.26
CA THR A 318 -14.96 11.94 -11.34
C THR A 318 -13.45 11.87 -11.20
N TYR A 319 -12.74 11.91 -12.31
CA TYR A 319 -11.28 11.87 -12.33
C TYR A 319 -10.75 12.50 -13.63
N ASP A 320 -9.56 13.09 -13.53
CA ASP A 320 -8.82 13.58 -14.67
C ASP A 320 -7.75 12.59 -15.06
N TYR A 321 -7.60 12.28 -16.35
CA TYR A 321 -6.52 11.43 -16.82
C TYR A 321 -5.94 11.93 -18.13
N SER A 322 -4.71 11.52 -18.39
CA SER A 322 -4.01 11.83 -19.62
C SER A 322 -3.13 10.64 -20.03
N TYR A 323 -3.28 10.20 -21.26
CA TYR A 323 -2.58 9.04 -21.78
C TYR A 323 -2.28 9.17 -23.28
N SER A 324 -1.06 8.84 -23.64
CA SER A 324 -0.64 8.63 -25.03
C SER A 324 -0.22 7.17 -25.21
N GLY A 325 -0.79 6.46 -26.16
CA GLY A 325 -0.26 5.13 -26.51
C GLY A 325 1.09 5.24 -27.21
N TYR A 326 1.93 4.20 -27.10
CA TYR A 326 3.21 4.13 -27.81
C TYR A 326 3.00 3.92 -29.32
N SER A 327 2.16 2.95 -29.69
CA SER A 327 1.79 2.65 -31.08
C SER A 327 0.50 1.81 -31.10
N GLY A 328 -0.10 1.63 -32.27
CA GLY A 328 -1.29 0.78 -32.42
C GLY A 328 -1.06 -0.72 -32.17
N ALA A 329 0.20 -1.14 -31.93
CA ALA A 329 0.55 -2.51 -31.57
C ALA A 329 0.61 -2.74 -30.04
N HIS A 330 0.52 -1.69 -29.25
CA HIS A 330 0.59 -1.70 -27.79
C HIS A 330 -0.68 -1.11 -27.20
N SER A 331 -1.30 -1.82 -26.29
CA SER A 331 -2.64 -1.52 -25.78
C SER A 331 -2.66 -1.58 -24.26
N ASP A 332 -1.95 -0.62 -23.61
CA ASP A 332 -2.07 -0.49 -22.15
C ASP A 332 -3.53 -0.32 -21.77
N GLY A 333 -3.89 -0.86 -20.62
CA GLY A 333 -5.25 -0.82 -20.11
C GLY A 333 -5.35 0.03 -18.84
N PHE A 334 -6.54 0.57 -18.66
CA PHE A 334 -6.96 1.22 -17.43
C PHE A 334 -8.33 0.69 -17.04
N ARG A 335 -8.47 0.22 -15.81
CA ARG A 335 -9.69 -0.32 -15.24
C ARG A 335 -9.97 0.32 -13.90
N ILE A 336 -11.25 0.54 -13.61
CA ILE A 336 -11.69 1.00 -12.29
C ILE A 336 -12.57 -0.09 -11.71
N ASP A 337 -12.19 -0.56 -10.54
CA ASP A 337 -12.93 -1.54 -9.78
C ASP A 337 -13.46 -0.90 -8.49
N ILE A 338 -14.62 -1.36 -8.02
CA ILE A 338 -15.25 -0.94 -6.77
C ILE A 338 -15.47 -2.13 -5.87
N SER A 339 -15.32 -1.92 -4.57
CA SER A 339 -15.62 -2.90 -3.54
C SER A 339 -16.51 -2.26 -2.48
N ASN A 340 -17.54 -2.96 -2.03
CA ASN A 340 -18.36 -2.59 -0.87
C ASN A 340 -18.21 -3.57 0.31
N ASP A 341 -17.26 -4.49 0.21
CA ASP A 341 -16.91 -5.50 1.21
C ASP A 341 -15.45 -5.38 1.69
N CYS A 342 -14.94 -4.15 1.73
CA CYS A 342 -13.59 -3.83 2.19
C CYS A 342 -12.44 -4.42 1.35
N GLY A 343 -12.66 -4.58 0.06
CA GLY A 343 -11.64 -5.07 -0.85
C GLY A 343 -11.50 -6.58 -0.90
N HIS A 344 -12.43 -7.34 -0.28
CA HIS A 344 -12.44 -8.81 -0.40
C HIS A 344 -12.87 -9.23 -1.81
N THR A 345 -13.88 -8.56 -2.38
CA THR A 345 -14.28 -8.72 -3.77
C THR A 345 -14.29 -7.37 -4.49
N TRP A 346 -14.13 -7.41 -5.80
CA TRP A 346 -14.03 -6.22 -6.63
C TRP A 346 -14.87 -6.40 -7.89
N ASP A 347 -15.79 -5.47 -8.12
CA ASP A 347 -16.58 -5.38 -9.35
C ASP A 347 -15.96 -4.34 -10.28
N SER A 348 -15.74 -4.70 -11.54
CA SER A 348 -15.24 -3.76 -12.55
C SER A 348 -16.37 -2.85 -13.02
N ILE A 349 -16.20 -1.54 -12.86
CA ILE A 349 -17.20 -0.53 -13.24
C ILE A 349 -16.81 0.29 -14.47
N TYR A 350 -15.54 0.22 -14.87
CA TYR A 350 -15.01 0.88 -16.06
C TYR A 350 -13.79 0.14 -16.59
N GLY A 351 -13.60 0.14 -17.90
CA GLY A 351 -12.39 -0.37 -18.54
C GLY A 351 -12.21 0.19 -19.94
N ALA A 352 -11.00 0.61 -20.25
CA ALA A 352 -10.58 1.06 -21.56
C ALA A 352 -9.13 0.66 -21.83
N SER A 353 -8.75 0.53 -23.10
CA SER A 353 -7.38 0.20 -23.50
C SER A 353 -7.01 0.79 -24.84
N GLY A 354 -5.71 0.94 -25.07
CA GLY A 354 -5.16 1.37 -26.36
C GLY A 354 -5.80 2.65 -26.89
N ALA A 355 -6.40 2.59 -28.07
CA ALA A 355 -7.00 3.75 -28.75
C ALA A 355 -8.22 4.32 -28.00
N ASP A 356 -9.01 3.47 -27.33
CA ASP A 356 -10.18 3.92 -26.56
C ASP A 356 -9.78 4.65 -25.28
N LEU A 357 -8.57 4.37 -24.76
CA LEU A 357 -8.00 5.03 -23.59
C LEU A 357 -7.25 6.32 -23.96
N ALA A 358 -6.67 6.38 -25.16
CA ALA A 358 -5.78 7.47 -25.56
C ALA A 358 -6.50 8.82 -25.57
N THR A 359 -5.89 9.82 -24.94
CA THR A 359 -6.37 11.21 -24.94
C THR A 359 -5.68 12.08 -25.97
N THR A 360 -4.61 11.57 -26.59
CA THR A 360 -3.86 12.23 -27.66
C THR A 360 -3.28 11.18 -28.63
N SER A 361 -2.65 11.64 -29.71
CA SER A 361 -1.99 10.77 -30.70
C SER A 361 -0.83 10.02 -30.11
N TYR A 362 -0.52 8.84 -30.64
CA TYR A 362 0.59 7.98 -30.22
C TYR A 362 1.94 8.69 -30.24
N GLN A 363 2.77 8.39 -29.23
CA GLN A 363 4.12 8.93 -29.06
C GLN A 363 5.10 7.78 -28.82
N THR A 364 6.13 7.69 -29.67
CA THR A 364 7.16 6.64 -29.56
C THR A 364 8.34 6.99 -28.64
N SER A 365 8.33 8.19 -28.06
CA SER A 365 9.23 8.61 -26.98
C SER A 365 8.45 8.69 -25.67
N VAL A 366 9.18 8.76 -24.54
CA VAL A 366 8.57 9.06 -23.24
C VAL A 366 7.70 10.30 -23.38
N TRP A 367 6.44 10.19 -23.01
CA TRP A 367 5.47 11.25 -23.18
C TRP A 367 5.12 11.91 -21.84
N TYR A 368 4.93 13.22 -21.87
CA TYR A 368 4.47 14.02 -20.75
C TYR A 368 3.19 14.77 -21.14
N PRO A 369 2.23 14.97 -20.22
CA PRO A 369 0.95 15.58 -20.54
C PRO A 369 1.10 17.06 -20.97
N THR A 370 0.23 17.46 -21.88
CA THR A 370 0.05 18.85 -22.29
C THR A 370 -1.33 19.35 -21.84
N CYS A 371 -1.57 20.67 -21.88
CA CYS A 371 -2.85 21.25 -21.46
C CYS A 371 -4.06 20.58 -22.15
N ASP A 372 -3.97 20.33 -23.44
CA ASP A 372 -5.08 19.79 -24.24
C ASP A 372 -5.17 18.25 -24.20
N SER A 373 -4.26 17.58 -23.49
CA SER A 373 -4.23 16.11 -23.43
C SER A 373 -4.98 15.54 -22.23
N TRP A 374 -5.44 16.37 -21.30
CA TRP A 374 -6.23 15.93 -20.17
C TRP A 374 -7.69 15.74 -20.53
N LYS A 375 -8.29 14.69 -20.00
CA LYS A 375 -9.70 14.39 -20.11
C LYS A 375 -10.27 14.15 -18.73
N THR A 376 -11.41 14.77 -18.44
CA THR A 376 -12.24 14.45 -17.27
C THR A 376 -13.27 13.41 -17.64
N ASP A 377 -13.39 12.35 -16.85
CA ASP A 377 -14.42 11.33 -17.00
C ASP A 377 -15.25 11.21 -15.72
N SER A 378 -16.46 10.64 -15.83
CA SER A 378 -17.43 10.58 -14.74
C SER A 378 -18.22 9.29 -14.78
N ILE A 379 -18.35 8.64 -13.62
CA ILE A 379 -19.13 7.39 -13.45
C ILE A 379 -20.22 7.64 -12.39
N ASN A 380 -21.47 7.42 -12.76
CA ASN A 380 -22.59 7.48 -11.82
C ASN A 380 -22.67 6.18 -10.99
N LEU A 381 -22.12 6.22 -9.78
CA LEU A 381 -22.09 5.08 -8.86
C LEU A 381 -23.51 4.66 -8.44
N THR A 382 -24.41 5.62 -8.27
CA THR A 382 -25.81 5.37 -7.91
C THR A 382 -26.54 4.55 -8.98
N SER A 383 -26.28 4.84 -10.25
CA SER A 383 -26.89 4.08 -11.36
C SER A 383 -26.38 2.64 -11.46
N LEU A 384 -25.19 2.37 -10.90
CA LEU A 384 -24.60 1.04 -10.79
C LEU A 384 -25.07 0.27 -9.53
N GLY A 385 -25.92 0.88 -8.70
CA GLY A 385 -26.50 0.25 -7.52
C GLY A 385 -25.79 0.58 -6.19
N TYR A 386 -24.74 1.39 -6.21
CA TYR A 386 -24.00 1.78 -5.00
C TYR A 386 -24.65 3.00 -4.34
N ASN A 387 -25.48 2.77 -3.35
CA ASN A 387 -26.24 3.79 -2.62
C ASN A 387 -26.08 3.59 -1.12
N ASN A 388 -25.65 4.63 -0.40
CA ASN A 388 -25.45 4.55 1.05
C ASN A 388 -24.45 3.43 1.46
N ASP A 389 -23.61 2.98 0.54
CA ASP A 389 -22.59 1.98 0.78
C ASP A 389 -21.30 2.63 1.32
N THR A 390 -20.52 1.85 2.05
CA THR A 390 -19.12 2.20 2.29
C THR A 390 -18.30 1.47 1.23
N ILE A 391 -17.68 2.22 0.36
CA ILE A 391 -16.94 1.68 -0.80
C ILE A 391 -15.44 1.94 -0.71
N MET A 392 -14.70 1.13 -1.41
CA MET A 392 -13.31 1.40 -1.82
C MET A 392 -13.24 1.39 -3.35
N ILE A 393 -12.39 2.23 -3.91
CA ILE A 393 -12.15 2.28 -5.35
C ILE A 393 -10.72 1.84 -5.62
N ARG A 394 -10.55 1.03 -6.65
CA ARG A 394 -9.25 0.57 -7.11
C ARG A 394 -9.05 0.99 -8.57
N PHE A 395 -8.01 1.78 -8.81
CA PHE A 395 -7.53 2.08 -10.15
C PHE A 395 -6.47 1.06 -10.53
N VAL A 396 -6.67 0.40 -11.65
CA VAL A 396 -5.81 -0.67 -12.15
C VAL A 396 -5.19 -0.24 -13.46
N ALA A 397 -3.88 -0.12 -13.48
CA ALA A 397 -3.11 0.07 -14.70
C ALA A 397 -2.63 -1.30 -15.19
N ILE A 398 -2.84 -1.60 -16.47
CA ILE A 398 -2.49 -2.87 -17.10
C ILE A 398 -1.45 -2.58 -18.18
N ASN A 399 -0.27 -3.16 -18.01
CA ASN A 399 0.86 -2.88 -18.89
C ASN A 399 0.83 -3.69 -20.19
N ASP A 400 1.00 -3.03 -21.34
CA ASP A 400 1.28 -3.68 -22.64
C ASP A 400 2.47 -3.00 -23.38
N TYR A 401 3.44 -2.48 -22.60
CA TYR A 401 4.61 -1.79 -23.13
C TYR A 401 4.23 -0.56 -23.99
N GLY A 402 3.32 0.23 -23.48
CA GLY A 402 2.85 1.44 -24.14
C GLY A 402 3.60 2.70 -23.71
N ASN A 403 2.89 3.69 -23.16
CA ASN A 403 3.49 4.93 -22.69
C ASN A 403 2.93 5.31 -21.30
N GLN A 404 3.34 6.44 -20.77
CA GLN A 404 2.96 6.85 -19.43
C GLN A 404 1.48 7.23 -19.35
N PHE A 405 0.83 6.75 -18.28
CA PHE A 405 -0.54 7.10 -17.93
C PHE A 405 -0.54 7.98 -16.69
N TYR A 406 -1.28 9.08 -16.72
CA TYR A 406 -1.38 10.06 -15.65
C TYR A 406 -2.81 10.13 -15.12
N LEU A 407 -2.97 10.25 -13.80
CA LEU A 407 -4.24 10.37 -13.10
C LEU A 407 -4.16 11.51 -12.09
N ASP A 408 -5.24 12.30 -12.01
CA ASP A 408 -5.37 13.43 -11.11
C ASP A 408 -6.82 13.67 -10.71
N ASN A 409 -7.06 14.53 -9.72
CA ASN A 409 -8.37 15.05 -9.33
C ASN A 409 -9.44 13.97 -9.17
N VAL A 410 -9.13 12.89 -8.45
CA VAL A 410 -10.10 11.85 -8.13
C VAL A 410 -11.07 12.39 -7.10
N ASN A 411 -12.33 12.56 -7.48
CA ASN A 411 -13.37 13.06 -6.59
C ASN A 411 -14.54 12.07 -6.54
N ILE A 412 -15.13 11.92 -5.34
CA ILE A 412 -16.44 11.30 -5.19
C ILE A 412 -17.37 12.39 -4.65
N GLU A 413 -18.33 12.76 -5.46
CA GLU A 413 -19.28 13.81 -5.16
C GLU A 413 -20.64 13.20 -4.92
N GLY A 414 -21.22 13.48 -3.75
CA GLY A 414 -22.62 13.27 -3.51
C GLY A 414 -23.36 14.48 -4.07
N GLN A 415 -23.81 14.40 -5.32
CA GLN A 415 -24.78 15.38 -5.75
C GLN A 415 -26.08 15.09 -4.99
N ASN A 416 -26.36 15.86 -3.96
CA ASN A 416 -27.77 16.15 -3.74
C ASN A 416 -28.22 16.73 -5.06
N ILE A 417 -29.21 16.11 -5.69
CA ILE A 417 -29.92 16.81 -6.74
C ILE A 417 -30.62 17.98 -6.03
N VAL A 418 -29.85 19.00 -5.71
CA VAL A 418 -30.37 20.34 -5.62
C VAL A 418 -30.73 20.61 -7.06
N PHE A 419 -32.02 20.50 -7.35
CA PHE A 419 -32.53 20.84 -8.64
C PHE A 419 -31.93 22.18 -9.02
N ASN A 420 -30.94 22.12 -9.92
CA ASN A 420 -30.29 23.32 -10.36
C ASN A 420 -31.35 24.15 -11.10
N ASN A 421 -31.57 25.31 -10.64
CA ASN A 421 -32.46 26.40 -10.92
C ASN A 421 -32.71 26.76 -12.39
N ASP A 422 -32.81 25.83 -13.33
CA ASP A 422 -33.27 26.17 -14.67
C ASP A 422 -34.75 26.58 -14.71
N LEU A 423 -35.50 26.31 -13.62
CA LEU A 423 -36.84 26.82 -13.43
C LEU A 423 -36.89 28.19 -12.72
N GLU A 424 -35.76 28.75 -12.24
CA GLU A 424 -35.75 30.08 -11.63
C GLU A 424 -36.08 31.22 -12.59
N LYS A 425 -35.97 30.97 -13.88
CA LYS A 425 -36.39 31.96 -14.89
C LYS A 425 -37.92 32.04 -15.08
N LYS A 426 -38.68 31.05 -14.55
CA LYS A 426 -40.16 31.08 -14.56
C LYS A 426 -40.62 30.94 -13.13
N GLN A 427 -41.15 31.99 -12.54
CA GLN A 427 -41.61 32.04 -11.17
C GLN A 427 -42.58 30.91 -10.86
N ILE A 428 -42.21 30.04 -9.92
CA ILE A 428 -43.11 29.06 -9.28
C ILE A 428 -43.27 29.53 -7.84
N GLU A 429 -44.49 29.86 -7.46
CA GLU A 429 -44.84 30.31 -6.11
C GLU A 429 -45.86 29.40 -5.50
N LEU A 430 -45.81 29.21 -4.18
CA LEU A 430 -46.82 28.54 -3.38
C LEU A 430 -47.56 29.56 -2.53
N TYR A 431 -48.87 29.59 -2.65
CA TYR A 431 -49.69 30.51 -1.88
C TYR A 431 -51.00 29.87 -1.39
N PRO A 432 -51.37 30.07 -0.13
CA PRO A 432 -50.61 30.70 0.94
C PRO A 432 -49.50 29.81 1.49
N ASN A 433 -48.43 30.40 1.98
CA ASN A 433 -47.40 29.74 2.74
C ASN A 433 -46.96 30.66 3.91
N PRO A 434 -47.21 30.32 5.17
CA PRO A 434 -47.86 29.07 5.68
C PRO A 434 -49.32 28.86 5.27
N ASN A 435 -49.81 27.60 5.36
CA ASN A 435 -51.17 27.23 4.96
C ASN A 435 -51.82 26.26 5.98
N ARG A 436 -53.11 25.91 5.74
CA ARG A 436 -53.88 24.92 6.54
C ARG A 436 -54.05 23.58 5.83
N GLY A 437 -53.02 23.13 5.12
CA GLY A 437 -53.05 21.89 4.33
C GLY A 437 -53.68 22.06 2.95
N SER A 438 -53.85 23.30 2.49
CA SER A 438 -54.31 23.61 1.12
C SER A 438 -53.58 24.85 0.58
N PHE A 439 -52.99 24.73 -0.60
CA PHE A 439 -52.25 25.81 -1.24
C PHE A 439 -52.33 25.69 -2.76
N GLU A 440 -52.04 26.76 -3.44
CA GLU A 440 -52.00 26.83 -4.89
C GLU A 440 -50.56 26.99 -5.36
N ILE A 441 -50.25 26.38 -6.49
CA ILE A 441 -48.99 26.56 -7.18
C ILE A 441 -49.23 27.53 -8.36
N VAL A 442 -48.65 28.70 -8.25
CA VAL A 442 -48.65 29.67 -9.33
C VAL A 442 -47.43 29.37 -10.21
N SER A 443 -47.67 28.92 -11.45
CA SER A 443 -46.60 28.63 -12.39
C SER A 443 -47.06 28.90 -13.83
N GLN A 444 -46.07 29.03 -14.73
CA GLN A 444 -46.33 29.17 -16.19
C GLN A 444 -46.32 27.81 -16.90
N TYR A 445 -46.26 26.69 -16.17
CA TYR A 445 -46.24 25.36 -16.76
C TYR A 445 -47.65 24.77 -16.86
N GLU A 446 -47.98 24.24 -18.02
CA GLU A 446 -49.27 23.58 -18.25
C GLU A 446 -49.39 22.24 -17.51
N LYS A 447 -48.26 21.57 -17.29
CA LYS A 447 -48.22 20.29 -16.62
C LYS A 447 -47.02 20.25 -15.65
N LEU A 448 -47.28 19.87 -14.38
CA LEU A 448 -46.28 19.65 -13.34
C LEU A 448 -46.59 18.33 -12.62
N ASP A 449 -45.63 17.45 -12.50
CA ASP A 449 -45.67 16.35 -11.58
C ASP A 449 -45.13 16.82 -10.24
N PHE A 450 -45.72 16.38 -9.10
CA PHE A 450 -45.27 16.78 -7.78
C PHE A 450 -45.14 15.61 -6.84
N GLU A 451 -44.21 15.74 -5.89
CA GLU A 451 -44.04 14.89 -4.73
C GLU A 451 -43.84 15.75 -3.48
N ILE A 452 -44.52 15.38 -2.38
CA ILE A 452 -44.46 16.12 -1.11
C ILE A 452 -43.87 15.19 -0.04
N TYR A 453 -42.95 15.74 0.71
CA TYR A 453 -42.26 15.05 1.81
C TYR A 453 -42.41 15.84 3.11
N ASN A 454 -42.51 15.12 4.23
CA ASN A 454 -42.47 15.69 5.56
C ASN A 454 -41.04 16.01 6.02
N ALA A 455 -40.88 16.59 7.22
CA ALA A 455 -39.58 17.01 7.76
C ALA A 455 -38.60 15.86 8.03
N ILE A 456 -39.09 14.61 8.15
CA ILE A 456 -38.26 13.41 8.35
C ILE A 456 -37.96 12.66 7.06
N GLY A 457 -38.40 13.22 5.89
CA GLY A 457 -38.08 12.68 4.56
C GLY A 457 -39.07 11.59 4.08
N GLU A 458 -40.18 11.36 4.74
CA GLU A 458 -41.21 10.45 4.25
C GLU A 458 -42.07 11.13 3.20
N LYS A 459 -42.34 10.40 2.07
CA LYS A 459 -43.25 10.87 1.02
C LYS A 459 -44.69 10.78 1.53
N VAL A 460 -45.36 11.94 1.62
CA VAL A 460 -46.73 12.03 2.15
C VAL A 460 -47.75 12.14 1.03
N GLN A 461 -47.38 12.63 -0.13
CA GLN A 461 -48.29 12.75 -1.30
C GLN A 461 -47.52 12.91 -2.60
N GLU A 462 -48.11 12.40 -3.69
CA GLU A 462 -47.64 12.64 -5.04
C GLU A 462 -48.82 12.84 -6.02
N GLY A 463 -48.56 13.42 -7.17
CA GLY A 463 -49.58 13.61 -8.19
C GLY A 463 -49.13 14.49 -9.34
N ASN A 464 -50.07 14.85 -10.19
CA ASN A 464 -49.86 15.73 -11.36
C ASN A 464 -50.85 16.90 -11.31
N LEU A 465 -50.38 18.04 -11.75
CA LEU A 465 -51.15 19.26 -11.92
C LEU A 465 -51.30 19.54 -13.44
N ILE A 466 -52.49 19.58 -13.94
CA ILE A 466 -52.82 19.95 -15.34
C ILE A 466 -53.88 21.01 -15.26
N ASN A 467 -53.59 22.23 -15.69
CA ASN A 467 -54.52 23.37 -15.65
C ASN A 467 -55.20 23.60 -14.30
N ASN A 468 -54.73 23.00 -13.25
CA ASN A 468 -55.23 23.16 -11.90
C ASN A 468 -54.05 23.21 -10.93
N ASN A 469 -53.81 24.35 -10.37
CA ASN A 469 -52.62 24.63 -9.56
C ASN A 469 -52.85 24.45 -8.04
N LYS A 470 -54.01 23.87 -7.61
CA LYS A 470 -54.35 23.70 -6.20
C LYS A 470 -54.04 22.29 -5.71
N ILE A 471 -53.34 22.22 -4.59
CA ILE A 471 -53.02 20.98 -3.87
C ILE A 471 -53.72 21.03 -2.51
N ILE A 472 -54.37 19.90 -2.12
CA ILE A 472 -54.94 19.66 -0.81
C ILE A 472 -54.21 18.47 -0.25
N LEU A 473 -53.52 18.66 0.89
CA LEU A 473 -52.84 17.58 1.58
C LEU A 473 -53.86 16.57 2.15
N GLN A 474 -53.57 15.28 1.92
CA GLN A 474 -54.38 14.19 2.46
C GLN A 474 -54.19 14.08 3.99
N ASP A 475 -52.95 14.19 4.43
CA ASP A 475 -52.60 14.33 5.86
C ASP A 475 -52.27 15.80 6.14
N LYS A 476 -53.02 16.42 7.03
CA LYS A 476 -52.88 17.85 7.38
C LYS A 476 -52.11 18.06 8.69
N SER A 477 -51.20 17.16 9.01
CA SER A 477 -50.38 17.29 10.22
C SER A 477 -49.59 18.61 10.18
N GLN A 478 -49.54 19.29 11.34
CA GLN A 478 -48.78 20.54 11.45
C GLN A 478 -47.29 20.22 11.33
N GLY A 479 -46.60 21.02 10.52
CA GLY A 479 -45.17 20.83 10.31
C GLY A 479 -44.60 21.50 9.07
N LEU A 480 -43.29 21.28 8.86
CA LEU A 480 -42.55 21.71 7.68
C LEU A 480 -42.62 20.61 6.62
N TYR A 481 -42.91 20.98 5.40
CA TYR A 481 -42.97 20.11 4.23
C TYR A 481 -42.11 20.64 3.11
N ILE A 482 -41.67 19.75 2.22
CA ILE A 482 -40.98 20.07 0.97
C ILE A 482 -41.79 19.48 -0.17
N ILE A 483 -42.07 20.29 -1.17
CA ILE A 483 -42.66 19.85 -2.44
C ILE A 483 -41.60 19.90 -3.52
N PHE A 484 -41.48 18.81 -4.25
CA PHE A 484 -40.71 18.72 -5.48
C PHE A 484 -41.66 18.79 -6.68
N LEU A 485 -41.27 19.59 -7.65
CA LEU A 485 -42.06 19.85 -8.86
C LEU A 485 -41.24 19.50 -10.10
N LYS A 486 -41.80 18.74 -11.03
CA LYS A 486 -41.13 18.31 -12.24
C LYS A 486 -41.96 18.69 -13.48
N SER A 487 -41.32 19.30 -14.46
CA SER A 487 -41.85 19.54 -15.79
C SER A 487 -40.96 18.88 -16.86
N LYS A 488 -41.33 18.98 -18.12
CA LYS A 488 -40.48 18.59 -19.27
C LYS A 488 -39.19 19.41 -19.34
N ASP A 489 -39.19 20.65 -18.81
CA ASP A 489 -38.12 21.63 -18.94
C ASP A 489 -37.22 21.67 -17.71
N GLY A 490 -37.45 20.82 -16.68
CA GLY A 490 -36.65 20.76 -15.47
C GLY A 490 -37.43 20.47 -14.20
N ARG A 491 -36.79 20.69 -13.05
CA ARG A 491 -37.33 20.41 -11.73
C ARG A 491 -37.16 21.60 -10.79
N SER A 492 -38.00 21.70 -9.75
CA SER A 492 -37.90 22.73 -8.68
C SER A 492 -38.34 22.16 -7.35
N SER A 493 -37.91 22.75 -6.26
CA SER A 493 -38.41 22.43 -4.91
C SER A 493 -38.78 23.70 -4.14
N LYS A 494 -39.79 23.59 -3.31
CA LYS A 494 -40.24 24.67 -2.41
C LYS A 494 -40.55 24.12 -1.02
N LYS A 495 -40.22 24.90 -0.01
CA LYS A 495 -40.60 24.61 1.37
C LYS A 495 -41.90 25.32 1.74
N PHE A 496 -42.75 24.65 2.47
CA PHE A 496 -43.98 25.25 3.02
C PHE A 496 -44.32 24.70 4.38
N SER A 497 -45.06 25.48 5.16
CA SER A 497 -45.49 25.12 6.52
C SER A 497 -46.98 24.97 6.58
N VAL A 498 -47.41 23.93 7.33
CA VAL A 498 -48.84 23.66 7.68
C VAL A 498 -49.04 23.97 9.14
N TYR A 499 -50.11 24.70 9.51
CA TYR A 499 -50.45 25.10 10.87
C TYR A 499 -51.89 24.82 11.21
#